data_ab3227c78c712cc96a662b0621c745ab
#
_entry.id   ab3227c78c712cc96a662b0621c745ab
#
_cell.length_a   1.000
_cell.length_b   1.000
_cell.length_c   1.000
_cell.angle_alpha   90.00
_cell.angle_beta   90.00
_cell.angle_gamma   90.00
#
_symmetry.space_group_name_H-M   'P 1'
#
loop_
_entity.id
_entity.type
_entity.pdbx_description
1 polymer ?
#
loop_
_entity_poly.entity_id
_entity_poly.type
_entity_poly.pdbx_seq_one_letter_code
_entity_poly.pdbx_strand_id
1 'polypeptide(L)'
;MMNIDTKPRNRIKKIFLDGIMHLGDVITAASVIPVLKEQYPHSEIHYLVKDSVALPASLICGVDRVIPYTYQSGGGALDVIRMGKKLSQEGYDLGISLDPRERVTLMKWIARIPLRLSMERALGWELGWEKWFYTQDLSYRASWDYKNHRMGESYQRLMRDYFGDESQEFIPPAPCPISLKGSCRR
;
A
#
# COMPACT_ATOMS: atom_id res chain seq x y z
N MET A 1 -2.74 -25.55 -7.61
CA MET A 1 -3.63 -24.55 -8.18
C MET A 1 -4.47 -24.01 -7.03
N MET A 2 -3.99 -22.97 -6.35
CA MET A 2 -4.64 -22.43 -5.15
C MET A 2 -5.78 -21.52 -5.61
N ASN A 3 -6.98 -21.89 -5.21
CA ASN A 3 -8.22 -21.18 -5.53
C ASN A 3 -8.09 -19.76 -4.93
N ILE A 4 -7.90 -18.78 -5.79
CA ILE A 4 -7.94 -17.37 -5.39
C ILE A 4 -9.40 -17.10 -5.08
N ASP A 5 -9.74 -17.15 -3.79
CA ASP A 5 -11.04 -16.74 -3.31
C ASP A 5 -11.15 -15.23 -3.62
N THR A 6 -11.63 -14.96 -4.83
CA THR A 6 -11.95 -13.60 -5.27
C THR A 6 -13.12 -13.15 -4.43
N LYS A 7 -12.79 -12.57 -3.25
CA LYS A 7 -13.81 -11.84 -2.49
C LYS A 7 -14.50 -10.88 -3.46
N PRO A 8 -15.82 -10.88 -3.49
CA PRO A 8 -16.57 -10.07 -4.46
C PRO A 8 -16.06 -8.63 -4.41
N ARG A 9 -15.70 -8.08 -5.57
CA ARG A 9 -15.11 -6.74 -5.77
C ARG A 9 -15.83 -5.62 -5.01
N ASN A 10 -17.09 -5.81 -4.68
CA ASN A 10 -17.93 -4.85 -3.94
C ASN A 10 -17.71 -4.80 -2.42
N ARG A 11 -16.82 -5.61 -1.84
CA ARG A 11 -16.63 -5.66 -0.38
C ARG A 11 -15.45 -4.83 0.14
N ILE A 12 -14.51 -4.44 -0.72
CA ILE A 12 -13.36 -3.63 -0.32
C ILE A 12 -13.77 -2.16 -0.38
N LYS A 13 -13.94 -1.54 0.77
CA LYS A 13 -14.31 -0.13 0.92
C LYS A 13 -13.15 0.73 1.39
N LYS A 14 -12.24 0.17 2.18
CA LYS A 14 -11.12 0.91 2.76
C LYS A 14 -9.81 0.13 2.60
N ILE A 15 -8.86 0.75 1.94
CA ILE A 15 -7.54 0.18 1.61
C ILE A 15 -6.47 0.93 2.38
N PHE A 16 -5.63 0.19 3.08
CA PHE A 16 -4.45 0.71 3.75
C PHE A 16 -3.20 0.39 2.92
N LEU A 17 -2.48 1.42 2.51
CA LEU A 17 -1.16 1.31 1.92
C LEU A 17 -0.10 1.74 2.93
N ASP A 18 1.04 1.09 2.93
CA ASP A 18 2.20 1.55 3.67
C ASP A 18 3.37 1.88 2.74
N GLY A 19 4.10 2.94 3.09
CA GLY A 19 5.25 3.43 2.35
C GLY A 19 6.07 4.37 3.21
N ILE A 20 6.60 3.87 4.36
CA ILE A 20 7.46 4.66 5.26
C ILE A 20 8.86 4.78 4.64
N MET A 21 8.95 5.27 3.44
CA MET A 21 10.16 5.34 2.61
C MET A 21 10.57 6.78 2.31
N HIS A 22 11.55 6.97 1.44
CA HIS A 22 11.92 8.28 0.91
C HIS A 22 10.91 8.73 -0.16
N LEU A 23 10.93 10.02 -0.51
CA LEU A 23 9.96 10.61 -1.43
C LEU A 23 9.89 9.88 -2.78
N GLY A 24 11.03 9.54 -3.36
CA GLY A 24 11.09 8.83 -4.64
C GLY A 24 10.41 7.46 -4.57
N ASP A 25 10.67 6.72 -3.48
CA ASP A 25 10.07 5.40 -3.27
C ASP A 25 8.57 5.50 -3.04
N VAL A 26 8.11 6.50 -2.28
CA VAL A 26 6.68 6.76 -2.03
C VAL A 26 5.94 7.03 -3.33
N ILE A 27 6.51 7.87 -4.22
CA ILE A 27 5.91 8.16 -5.52
C ILE A 27 5.91 6.91 -6.41
N THR A 28 7.01 6.17 -6.43
CA THR A 28 7.14 4.95 -7.23
C THR A 28 6.16 3.87 -6.76
N ALA A 29 6.05 3.64 -5.45
CA ALA A 29 5.14 2.68 -4.87
C ALA A 29 3.66 3.07 -5.08
N ALA A 30 3.37 4.37 -5.15
CA ALA A 30 2.03 4.87 -5.45
C ALA A 30 1.50 4.47 -6.84
N SER A 31 2.36 3.91 -7.71
CA SER A 31 1.93 3.36 -9.00
C SER A 31 0.90 2.22 -8.89
N VAL A 32 0.74 1.60 -7.72
CA VAL A 32 -0.34 0.62 -7.48
C VAL A 32 -1.72 1.26 -7.40
N ILE A 33 -1.82 2.56 -7.09
CA ILE A 33 -3.08 3.25 -6.81
C ILE A 33 -4.02 3.27 -8.02
N PRO A 34 -3.58 3.57 -9.26
CA PRO A 34 -4.45 3.48 -10.43
C PRO A 34 -5.09 2.09 -10.58
N VAL A 35 -4.30 1.03 -10.45
CA VAL A 35 -4.79 -0.36 -10.53
C VAL A 35 -5.81 -0.66 -9.43
N LEU A 36 -5.56 -0.18 -8.20
CA LEU A 36 -6.50 -0.35 -7.10
C LEU A 36 -7.82 0.38 -7.35
N LYS A 37 -7.77 1.60 -7.90
CA LYS A 37 -8.98 2.38 -8.24
C LYS A 37 -9.75 1.78 -9.41
N GLU A 38 -9.08 1.13 -10.38
CA GLU A 38 -9.74 0.34 -11.43
C GLU A 38 -10.50 -0.86 -10.85
N GLN A 39 -9.89 -1.56 -9.90
CA GLN A 39 -10.49 -2.75 -9.29
C GLN A 39 -11.53 -2.42 -8.22
N TYR A 40 -11.33 -1.32 -7.49
CA TYR A 40 -12.17 -0.88 -6.39
C TYR A 40 -12.48 0.62 -6.52
N PRO A 41 -13.29 1.05 -7.50
CA PRO A 41 -13.50 2.47 -7.84
C PRO A 41 -14.10 3.30 -6.70
N HIS A 42 -14.83 2.66 -5.80
CA HIS A 42 -15.47 3.32 -4.66
C HIS A 42 -14.72 3.15 -3.32
N SER A 43 -13.52 2.58 -3.35
CA SER A 43 -12.73 2.42 -2.13
C SER A 43 -12.02 3.71 -1.75
N GLU A 44 -11.89 3.93 -0.44
CA GLU A 44 -10.99 4.93 0.11
C GLU A 44 -9.58 4.34 0.26
N ILE A 45 -8.57 5.05 -0.22
CA ILE A 45 -7.17 4.65 -0.11
C ILE A 45 -6.48 5.57 0.91
N HIS A 46 -6.04 4.98 2.02
CA HIS A 46 -5.26 5.66 3.04
C HIS A 46 -3.79 5.24 2.94
N TYR A 47 -2.90 6.21 2.88
CA TYR A 47 -1.48 5.98 2.66
C TYR A 47 -0.66 6.39 3.89
N LEU A 48 -0.05 5.43 4.56
CA LEU A 48 0.87 5.65 5.69
C LEU A 48 2.26 5.98 5.13
N VAL A 49 2.76 7.16 5.43
CA VAL A 49 4.07 7.63 4.96
C VAL A 49 4.83 8.32 6.09
N LYS A 50 6.14 8.55 5.90
CA LYS A 50 6.87 9.42 6.82
C LYS A 50 6.27 10.82 6.84
N ASP A 51 6.29 11.44 8.01
CA ASP A 51 5.80 12.79 8.21
C ASP A 51 6.44 13.79 7.24
N SER A 52 7.74 13.70 7.02
CA SER A 52 8.49 14.55 6.10
C SER A 52 8.06 14.50 4.63
N VAL A 53 7.34 13.48 4.21
CA VAL A 53 6.84 13.29 2.84
C VAL A 53 5.32 13.28 2.76
N ALA A 54 4.63 13.61 3.87
CA ALA A 54 3.17 13.57 3.93
C ALA A 54 2.51 14.56 2.97
N LEU A 55 3.06 15.77 2.84
CA LEU A 55 2.53 16.78 1.92
C LEU A 55 2.63 16.33 0.45
N PRO A 56 3.80 15.92 -0.08
CA PRO A 56 3.87 15.37 -1.43
C PRO A 56 2.95 14.16 -1.65
N ALA A 57 2.87 13.26 -0.68
CA ALA A 57 1.99 12.09 -0.78
C ALA A 57 0.51 12.46 -0.89
N SER A 58 0.07 13.56 -0.27
CA SER A 58 -1.30 14.04 -0.36
C SER A 58 -1.67 14.63 -1.73
N LEU A 59 -0.69 14.89 -2.57
CA LEU A 59 -0.89 15.38 -3.93
C LEU A 59 -0.99 14.24 -4.96
N ILE A 60 -0.83 12.99 -4.53
CA ILE A 60 -0.96 11.83 -5.42
C ILE A 60 -2.44 11.55 -5.67
N CYS A 61 -2.81 11.50 -6.94
CA CYS A 61 -4.19 11.25 -7.34
C CYS A 61 -4.64 9.85 -6.88
N GLY A 62 -5.84 9.77 -6.31
CA GLY A 62 -6.39 8.53 -5.77
C GLY A 62 -6.00 8.22 -4.32
N VAL A 63 -5.14 9.01 -3.69
CA VAL A 63 -4.94 8.99 -2.24
C VAL A 63 -6.04 9.82 -1.59
N ASP A 64 -6.92 9.18 -0.84
CA ASP A 64 -8.03 9.86 -0.15
C ASP A 64 -7.59 10.44 1.20
N ARG A 65 -6.61 9.79 1.84
CA ARG A 65 -6.05 10.26 3.11
C ARG A 65 -4.60 9.84 3.29
N VAL A 66 -3.76 10.78 3.71
CA VAL A 66 -2.40 10.51 4.16
C VAL A 66 -2.37 10.37 5.68
N ILE A 67 -1.68 9.34 6.15
CA ILE A 67 -1.43 9.11 7.57
C ILE A 67 0.06 9.38 7.82
N PRO A 68 0.42 10.54 8.37
CA PRO A 68 1.81 10.83 8.68
C PRO A 68 2.28 9.96 9.85
N TYR A 69 3.47 9.42 9.72
CA TYR A 69 4.10 8.62 10.74
C TYR A 69 5.51 9.14 11.04
N THR A 70 5.66 9.66 12.24
CA THR A 70 6.97 10.11 12.74
C THR A 70 7.68 8.93 13.37
N TYR A 71 8.72 8.46 12.69
CA TYR A 71 9.61 7.47 13.25
C TYR A 71 10.53 8.12 14.28
N GLN A 72 10.25 7.91 15.54
CA GLN A 72 11.22 8.23 16.58
C GLN A 72 12.22 7.06 16.68
N SER A 73 13.51 7.36 16.50
CA SER A 73 14.59 6.42 16.81
C SER A 73 14.50 6.09 18.30
N GLY A 74 14.00 4.89 18.62
CA GLY A 74 13.67 4.49 19.99
C GLY A 74 12.18 4.28 20.23
N GLY A 75 11.29 4.61 19.29
CA GLY A 75 9.87 4.21 19.31
C GLY A 75 9.76 2.70 19.22
N GLY A 76 9.76 2.04 20.38
CA GLY A 76 9.77 0.60 20.52
C GLY A 76 8.42 -0.03 20.18
N ALA A 77 8.23 -1.27 20.65
CA ALA A 77 7.00 -2.03 20.47
C ALA A 77 5.72 -1.27 20.86
N LEU A 78 5.79 -0.36 21.83
CA LEU A 78 4.65 0.46 22.29
C LEU A 78 4.13 1.40 21.19
N ASP A 79 5.01 1.96 20.36
CA ASP A 79 4.59 2.84 19.26
C ASP A 79 3.87 2.04 18.16
N VAL A 80 4.38 0.85 17.85
CA VAL A 80 3.74 -0.09 16.91
C VAL A 80 2.34 -0.48 17.42
N ILE A 81 2.23 -0.81 18.71
CA ILE A 81 0.94 -1.18 19.33
C ILE A 81 -0.03 0.00 19.29
N ARG A 82 0.43 1.21 19.66
CA ARG A 82 -0.41 2.42 19.66
C ARG A 82 -0.93 2.73 18.25
N MET A 83 -0.05 2.70 17.25
CA MET A 83 -0.44 2.94 15.86
C MET A 83 -1.37 1.83 15.35
N GLY A 84 -1.06 0.57 15.60
CA GLY A 84 -1.92 -0.56 15.22
C GLY A 84 -3.32 -0.45 15.84
N LYS A 85 -3.44 -0.05 17.11
CA LYS A 85 -4.73 0.22 17.76
C LYS A 85 -5.46 1.41 17.12
N LYS A 86 -4.75 2.48 16.77
CA LYS A 86 -5.36 3.62 16.06
C LYS A 86 -5.90 3.17 14.69
N LEU A 87 -5.13 2.41 13.94
CA LEU A 87 -5.55 1.87 12.65
C LEU A 87 -6.74 0.90 12.76
N SER A 88 -6.85 0.15 13.88
CA SER A 88 -7.98 -0.78 14.08
C SER A 88 -9.34 -0.10 14.14
N GLN A 89 -9.38 1.18 14.52
CA GLN A 89 -10.61 1.96 14.58
C GLN A 89 -11.10 2.41 13.20
N GLU A 90 -10.25 2.33 12.21
CA GLU A 90 -10.57 2.77 10.84
C GLU A 90 -11.33 1.72 10.02
N GLY A 91 -11.27 0.44 10.39
CA GLY A 91 -12.00 -0.62 9.73
C GLY A 91 -11.54 -0.93 8.32
N TYR A 92 -10.23 -1.06 8.10
CA TYR A 92 -9.67 -1.42 6.79
C TYR A 92 -10.03 -2.85 6.37
N ASP A 93 -10.36 -3.00 5.10
CA ASP A 93 -10.66 -4.31 4.49
C ASP A 93 -9.42 -4.96 3.88
N LEU A 94 -8.50 -4.14 3.36
CA LEU A 94 -7.31 -4.56 2.64
C LEU A 94 -6.11 -3.73 3.11
N GLY A 95 -5.00 -4.40 3.41
CA GLY A 95 -3.70 -3.79 3.68
C GLY A 95 -2.65 -4.30 2.71
N ILE A 96 -1.91 -3.40 2.06
CA ILE A 96 -0.86 -3.74 1.09
C ILE A 96 0.46 -3.23 1.62
N SER A 97 1.45 -4.13 1.74
CA SER A 97 2.82 -3.79 2.09
C SER A 97 3.60 -3.41 0.84
N LEU A 98 3.99 -2.14 0.81
CA LEU A 98 4.92 -1.58 -0.16
C LEU A 98 6.29 -1.31 0.48
N ASP A 99 6.37 -1.40 1.81
CA ASP A 99 7.58 -1.19 2.62
C ASP A 99 7.94 -2.50 3.34
N PRO A 100 9.20 -3.00 3.23
CA PRO A 100 9.63 -4.28 3.80
C PRO A 100 9.78 -4.27 5.34
N ARG A 101 9.31 -3.24 6.03
CA ARG A 101 9.56 -3.10 7.46
C ARG A 101 8.59 -3.89 8.31
N GLU A 102 9.13 -4.80 9.11
CA GLU A 102 8.44 -5.69 10.03
C GLU A 102 7.40 -4.97 10.92
N ARG A 103 7.74 -3.76 11.39
CA ARG A 103 6.85 -2.99 12.26
C ARG A 103 5.53 -2.61 11.62
N VAL A 104 5.52 -2.32 10.31
CA VAL A 104 4.27 -1.98 9.61
C VAL A 104 3.41 -3.22 9.41
N THR A 105 4.04 -4.35 9.20
CA THR A 105 3.36 -5.65 9.16
C THR A 105 2.66 -5.94 10.47
N LEU A 106 3.34 -5.71 11.61
CA LEU A 106 2.74 -5.85 12.94
C LEU A 106 1.60 -4.85 13.17
N MET A 107 1.75 -3.60 12.72
CA MET A 107 0.66 -2.60 12.81
C MET A 107 -0.61 -3.09 12.10
N LYS A 108 -0.49 -3.64 10.88
CA LYS A 108 -1.62 -4.20 10.13
C LYS A 108 -2.27 -5.39 10.82
N TRP A 109 -1.44 -6.24 11.42
CA TRP A 109 -1.94 -7.39 12.19
C TRP A 109 -2.69 -6.95 13.45
N ILE A 110 -2.12 -6.02 14.23
CA ILE A 110 -2.77 -5.44 15.42
C ILE A 110 -4.06 -4.71 15.02
N ALA A 111 -4.05 -4.04 13.88
CA ALA A 111 -5.23 -3.38 13.32
C ALA A 111 -6.33 -4.35 12.85
N ARG A 112 -6.04 -5.66 12.86
CA ARG A 112 -6.97 -6.73 12.44
C ARG A 112 -7.46 -6.56 11.02
N ILE A 113 -6.60 -6.03 10.13
CA ILE A 113 -6.94 -5.94 8.71
C ILE A 113 -7.10 -7.35 8.16
N PRO A 114 -8.27 -7.72 7.63
CA PRO A 114 -8.56 -9.12 7.29
C PRO A 114 -7.76 -9.65 6.10
N LEU A 115 -7.51 -8.81 5.10
CA LEU A 115 -6.72 -9.17 3.93
C LEU A 115 -5.42 -8.36 3.92
N ARG A 116 -4.29 -9.03 4.02
CA ARG A 116 -2.96 -8.41 4.10
C ARG A 116 -2.06 -9.00 3.03
N LEU A 117 -1.71 -8.17 2.04
CA LEU A 117 -0.87 -8.54 0.92
C LEU A 117 0.57 -8.07 1.16
N SER A 118 1.53 -8.93 0.84
CA SER A 118 2.94 -8.57 0.76
C SER A 118 3.37 -8.52 -0.71
N MET A 119 4.09 -7.46 -1.07
CA MET A 119 4.77 -7.35 -2.37
C MET A 119 6.30 -7.49 -2.22
N GLU A 120 6.81 -7.69 -1.02
CA GLU A 120 8.23 -7.60 -0.66
C GLU A 120 9.09 -8.63 -1.39
N ARG A 121 8.66 -9.88 -1.36
CA ARG A 121 9.42 -10.99 -1.96
C ARG A 121 9.55 -10.87 -3.47
N ALA A 122 8.51 -10.39 -4.11
CA ALA A 122 8.49 -10.15 -5.53
C ALA A 122 9.48 -9.06 -5.93
N LEU A 123 9.83 -8.17 -5.01
CA LEU A 123 10.82 -7.11 -5.18
C LEU A 123 12.24 -7.54 -4.79
N GLY A 124 12.47 -8.83 -4.52
CA GLY A 124 13.77 -9.39 -4.19
C GLY A 124 14.16 -9.29 -2.72
N TRP A 125 13.23 -8.95 -1.85
CA TRP A 125 13.46 -8.94 -0.40
C TRP A 125 13.07 -10.27 0.23
N GLU A 126 13.89 -10.75 1.15
CA GLU A 126 13.58 -11.97 1.88
C GLU A 126 12.64 -11.68 3.05
N LEU A 127 11.52 -12.39 3.08
CA LEU A 127 10.63 -12.37 4.24
C LEU A 127 11.17 -13.27 5.34
N GLY A 128 11.39 -12.69 6.51
CA GLY A 128 11.70 -13.44 7.72
C GLY A 128 10.44 -14.04 8.37
N TRP A 129 10.31 -13.81 9.67
CA TRP A 129 9.15 -14.28 10.46
C TRP A 129 7.86 -13.52 10.14
N GLU A 130 7.92 -12.30 9.56
CA GLU A 130 6.78 -11.46 9.21
C GLU A 130 5.85 -12.10 8.18
N LYS A 131 6.32 -13.06 7.39
CA LYS A 131 5.50 -13.85 6.44
C LYS A 131 4.25 -14.47 7.08
N TRP A 132 4.31 -14.77 8.37
CA TRP A 132 3.19 -15.36 9.09
C TRP A 132 2.02 -14.39 9.33
N PHE A 133 2.27 -13.09 9.18
CA PHE A 133 1.28 -12.04 9.38
C PHE A 133 0.59 -11.60 8.10
N TYR A 134 1.03 -12.08 6.95
CA TYR A 134 0.35 -11.84 5.68
C TYR A 134 -0.71 -12.91 5.43
N THR A 135 -1.80 -12.53 4.77
CA THR A 135 -2.82 -13.47 4.31
C THR A 135 -2.50 -14.02 2.94
N GLN A 136 -1.78 -13.22 2.13
CA GLN A 136 -1.29 -13.63 0.83
C GLN A 136 0.06 -12.96 0.55
N ASP A 137 0.95 -13.72 -0.06
CA ASP A 137 2.25 -13.28 -0.53
C ASP A 137 2.25 -13.27 -2.06
N LEU A 138 2.43 -12.10 -2.65
CA LEU A 138 2.46 -11.91 -4.10
C LEU A 138 3.80 -12.31 -4.73
N SER A 139 4.80 -12.60 -3.92
CA SER A 139 6.14 -13.02 -4.37
C SER A 139 6.14 -14.24 -5.29
N TYR A 140 5.12 -15.05 -5.19
CA TYR A 140 5.04 -16.33 -5.91
C TYR A 140 4.92 -16.17 -7.44
N ARG A 141 4.59 -15.00 -7.95
CA ARG A 141 4.37 -14.75 -9.38
C ARG A 141 5.55 -14.11 -10.10
N ALA A 142 6.70 -14.06 -9.47
CA ALA A 142 7.87 -13.35 -9.98
C ALA A 142 8.65 -14.12 -11.06
N SER A 143 8.02 -14.38 -12.20
CA SER A 143 8.76 -14.57 -13.47
C SER A 143 9.18 -13.23 -14.10
N TRP A 144 8.88 -12.13 -13.43
CA TRP A 144 9.14 -10.78 -13.91
C TRP A 144 10.61 -10.39 -13.68
N ASP A 145 11.26 -9.93 -14.69
CA ASP A 145 12.65 -9.47 -14.61
C ASP A 145 12.72 -8.03 -14.09
N TYR A 146 12.78 -7.88 -12.77
CA TYR A 146 12.86 -6.57 -12.11
C TYR A 146 14.12 -5.76 -12.46
N LYS A 147 15.16 -6.40 -12.98
CA LYS A 147 16.42 -5.73 -13.32
C LYS A 147 16.29 -4.89 -14.59
N ASN A 148 15.38 -5.28 -15.47
CA ASN A 148 15.18 -4.63 -16.78
C ASN A 148 13.94 -3.74 -16.83
N HIS A 149 13.16 -3.65 -15.73
CA HIS A 149 11.95 -2.85 -15.68
C HIS A 149 12.01 -1.78 -14.58
N ARG A 150 11.25 -0.71 -14.79
CA ARG A 150 11.11 0.34 -13.77
C ARG A 150 10.34 -0.21 -12.57
N MET A 151 10.74 0.17 -11.37
CA MET A 151 10.12 -0.32 -10.14
C MET A 151 8.60 -0.05 -10.10
N GLY A 152 8.14 1.08 -10.60
CA GLY A 152 6.71 1.40 -10.69
C GLY A 152 5.93 0.45 -11.59
N GLU A 153 6.51 0.04 -12.70
CA GLU A 153 5.93 -0.98 -13.59
C GLU A 153 5.82 -2.32 -12.88
N SER A 154 6.85 -2.67 -12.12
CA SER A 154 6.88 -3.91 -11.32
C SER A 154 5.78 -3.91 -10.25
N TYR A 155 5.55 -2.81 -9.56
CA TYR A 155 4.46 -2.68 -8.59
C TYR A 155 3.09 -2.85 -9.25
N GLN A 156 2.85 -2.20 -10.38
CA GLN A 156 1.58 -2.34 -11.10
C GLN A 156 1.39 -3.76 -11.63
N ARG A 157 2.42 -4.35 -12.21
CA ARG A 157 2.35 -5.72 -12.73
C ARG A 157 1.96 -6.72 -11.65
N LEU A 158 2.59 -6.64 -10.49
CA LEU A 158 2.25 -7.49 -9.36
C LEU A 158 0.78 -7.36 -8.92
N MET A 159 0.27 -6.14 -8.89
CA MET A 159 -1.14 -5.91 -8.56
C MET A 159 -2.07 -6.42 -9.64
N ARG A 160 -1.77 -6.21 -10.92
CA ARG A 160 -2.56 -6.75 -12.04
C ARG A 160 -2.56 -8.27 -12.04
N ASP A 161 -1.42 -8.92 -11.84
CA ASP A 161 -1.30 -10.37 -11.71
C ASP A 161 -2.11 -10.91 -10.55
N TYR A 162 -2.15 -10.18 -9.43
CA TYR A 162 -3.00 -10.55 -8.29
C TYR A 162 -4.48 -10.55 -8.64
N PHE A 163 -4.93 -9.59 -9.44
CA PHE A 163 -6.32 -9.48 -9.89
C PHE A 163 -6.64 -10.36 -11.11
N GLY A 164 -5.66 -11.05 -11.68
CA GLY A 164 -5.83 -11.80 -12.93
C GLY A 164 -6.03 -10.89 -14.16
N ASP A 165 -5.54 -9.66 -14.08
CA ASP A 165 -5.59 -8.69 -15.16
C ASP A 165 -4.34 -8.84 -16.04
N GLU A 166 -4.53 -9.18 -17.31
CA GLU A 166 -3.44 -9.40 -18.27
C GLU A 166 -2.97 -8.10 -18.95
N SER A 167 -3.57 -6.96 -18.65
CA SER A 167 -3.17 -5.66 -19.18
C SER A 167 -1.69 -5.38 -18.86
N GLN A 168 -0.95 -4.95 -19.85
CA GLN A 168 0.46 -4.57 -19.70
C GLN A 168 0.65 -3.04 -19.71
N GLU A 169 -0.43 -2.28 -19.79
CA GLU A 169 -0.38 -0.84 -19.80
C GLU A 169 0.10 -0.29 -18.45
N PHE A 170 1.17 0.49 -18.49
CA PHE A 170 1.66 1.21 -17.31
C PHE A 170 0.95 2.56 -17.21
N ILE A 171 0.27 2.76 -16.08
CA ILE A 171 -0.40 4.01 -15.74
C ILE A 171 0.46 4.73 -14.70
N PRO A 172 1.17 5.81 -15.06
CA PRO A 172 1.98 6.53 -14.08
C PRO A 172 1.10 7.16 -13.00
N PRO A 173 1.57 7.21 -11.74
CA PRO A 173 0.88 7.96 -10.70
C PRO A 173 0.84 9.44 -11.10
N ALA A 174 -0.35 10.00 -11.15
CA ALA A 174 -0.55 11.38 -11.54
C ALA A 174 -0.69 12.29 -10.30
N PRO A 175 -0.23 13.54 -10.37
CA PRO A 175 -0.60 14.52 -9.36
C PRO A 175 -2.09 14.84 -9.49
N CYS A 176 -2.75 14.94 -8.33
CA CYS A 176 -4.14 15.37 -8.31
C CYS A 176 -4.24 16.81 -8.85
N PRO A 177 -5.16 17.14 -9.77
CA PRO A 177 -5.35 18.50 -10.20
C PRO A 177 -5.66 19.34 -8.96
N ILE A 178 -4.79 20.32 -8.68
CA ILE A 178 -5.00 21.26 -7.58
C ILE A 178 -6.24 22.07 -7.94
N SER A 179 -7.38 21.68 -7.38
CA SER A 179 -8.55 22.51 -7.44
C SER A 179 -8.25 23.78 -6.64
N LEU A 180 -8.00 24.89 -7.33
CA LEU A 180 -7.86 26.22 -6.75
C LEU A 180 -9.19 26.75 -6.16
N LYS A 181 -10.15 25.87 -5.89
CA LYS A 181 -11.33 26.23 -5.10
C LYS A 181 -10.90 26.37 -3.65
N GLY A 182 -10.55 27.61 -3.35
CA GLY A 182 -10.22 28.07 -2.02
C GLY A 182 -11.22 27.59 -0.97
N SER A 183 -10.69 26.95 0.03
CA SER A 183 -11.23 26.98 1.37
C SER A 183 -10.05 27.10 2.32
N CYS A 184 -9.47 28.29 2.33
CA CYS A 184 -8.79 28.81 3.50
C CYS A 184 -9.92 29.00 4.56
N ARG A 185 -10.23 27.99 5.33
CA ARG A 185 -10.95 28.16 6.59
C ARG A 185 -9.92 28.19 7.69
N ARG A 186 -9.80 29.39 8.24
CA ARG A 186 -9.05 29.73 9.45
C ARG A 186 -9.50 28.91 10.63
#